data_e0f55bf05152fd4d1f3a229d39cd898f
#
_entry.id   e0f55bf05152fd4d1f3a229d39cd898f
#
_cell.length_a   1.000
_cell.length_b   1.000
_cell.length_c   1.000
_cell.angle_alpha   90.00
_cell.angle_beta   90.00
_cell.angle_gamma   90.00
#
_symmetry.space_group_name_H-M   'P 1'
#
loop_
_entity.id
_entity.type
_entity.pdbx_description
1 polymer ?
#
loop_
_entity_poly.entity_id
_entity_poly.type
_entity_poly.pdbx_seq_one_letter_code
_entity_poly.pdbx_strand_id
1 'polypeptide(L)'
;MDTANLVEIFCIFDEFCKYFDIELKKHVIEDSNKRHRNRKGRMSDSEIMTILVLFHTSHFRDLKTFYLGYICNHMRKEFPNVISYNRFVERQTNVAMNLLLFFQTCALGKCSGISIIDSTPLRSCHIKREHSHKTMRGWAEKGKCTMGWFYGFKLHLVINDRGEIIQWLLTPGNVDDREPLKDKEFTKKLFGKLFADRGYISQSLFEELFVDDIHLVTKVRKNMKNSLMSLYDKILLRKRAVIETVNDELKNICQIDHTRHRSVNNFAANLLAGMIAYNLMPKKPSLNIEIIDKSRLIA
;
A
#
# COMPACT_ATOMS: atom_id res chain seq x y z
N MET A 1 -15.69 -14.57 2.30
CA MET A 1 -15.46 -13.68 3.47
C MET A 1 -16.65 -13.88 4.38
N ASP A 2 -16.40 -14.10 5.66
CA ASP A 2 -17.46 -14.28 6.65
C ASP A 2 -18.16 -12.92 6.88
N THR A 3 -19.49 -12.97 7.12
CA THR A 3 -20.30 -11.76 7.37
C THR A 3 -19.78 -10.96 8.59
N ALA A 4 -19.18 -11.65 9.56
CA ALA A 4 -18.58 -11.02 10.73
C ALA A 4 -17.42 -10.09 10.34
N ASN A 5 -16.50 -10.53 9.46
CA ASN A 5 -15.41 -9.72 8.96
C ASN A 5 -15.87 -8.48 8.17
N LEU A 6 -16.98 -8.60 7.43
CA LEU A 6 -17.55 -7.47 6.68
C LEU A 6 -18.05 -6.37 7.64
N VAL A 7 -18.79 -6.77 8.68
CA VAL A 7 -19.33 -5.84 9.68
C VAL A 7 -18.19 -5.15 10.42
N GLU A 8 -17.15 -5.87 10.80
CA GLU A 8 -15.98 -5.33 11.46
C GLU A 8 -15.28 -4.26 10.60
N ILE A 9 -14.99 -4.58 9.32
CA ILE A 9 -14.39 -3.63 8.38
C ILE A 9 -15.27 -2.39 8.20
N PHE A 10 -16.59 -2.57 8.08
CA PHE A 10 -17.53 -1.46 7.95
C PHE A 10 -17.51 -0.57 9.21
N CYS A 11 -17.55 -1.16 10.41
CA CYS A 11 -17.52 -0.40 11.66
C CYS A 11 -16.24 0.43 11.77
N ILE A 12 -15.08 -0.14 11.46
CA ILE A 12 -13.80 0.57 11.49
C ILE A 12 -13.83 1.79 10.54
N PHE A 13 -14.32 1.62 9.31
CA PHE A 13 -14.45 2.73 8.36
C PHE A 13 -15.50 3.76 8.78
N ASP A 14 -16.61 3.33 9.36
CA ASP A 14 -17.68 4.23 9.78
C ASP A 14 -17.24 5.10 10.96
N GLU A 15 -16.55 4.53 11.93
CA GLU A 15 -15.94 5.27 13.04
C GLU A 15 -14.91 6.27 12.54
N PHE A 16 -14.01 5.84 11.63
CA PHE A 16 -13.03 6.72 11.02
C PHE A 16 -13.69 7.88 10.27
N CYS A 17 -14.67 7.61 9.41
CA CYS A 17 -15.35 8.64 8.63
C CYS A 17 -16.10 9.65 9.54
N LYS A 18 -16.74 9.19 10.60
CA LYS A 18 -17.40 10.06 11.58
C LYS A 18 -16.42 11.00 12.28
N TYR A 19 -15.27 10.46 12.72
CA TYR A 19 -14.21 11.25 13.32
C TYR A 19 -13.62 12.26 12.32
N PHE A 20 -13.31 11.79 11.12
CA PHE A 20 -12.74 12.60 10.06
C PHE A 20 -13.68 13.75 9.63
N ASP A 21 -14.98 13.51 9.51
CA ASP A 21 -15.97 14.54 9.18
C ASP A 21 -16.03 15.64 10.25
N ILE A 22 -15.84 15.29 11.53
CA ILE A 22 -15.79 16.26 12.64
C ILE A 22 -14.52 17.11 12.54
N GLU A 23 -13.36 16.48 12.33
CA GLU A 23 -12.09 17.20 12.21
C GLU A 23 -12.05 18.08 10.94
N LEU A 24 -12.55 17.58 9.82
CA LEU A 24 -12.62 18.32 8.57
C LEU A 24 -13.44 19.63 8.75
N LYS A 25 -14.58 19.57 9.43
CA LYS A 25 -15.43 20.75 9.71
C LYS A 25 -14.70 21.83 10.52
N LYS A 26 -13.76 21.46 11.38
CA LYS A 26 -12.97 22.44 12.16
C LYS A 26 -11.97 23.22 11.30
N HIS A 27 -11.52 22.62 10.18
CA HIS A 27 -10.48 23.16 9.31
C HIS A 27 -10.98 23.71 7.97
N VAL A 28 -12.26 23.47 7.62
CA VAL A 28 -12.85 24.06 6.40
C VAL A 28 -13.17 25.52 6.66
N ILE A 29 -12.48 26.40 5.95
CA ILE A 29 -12.85 27.82 5.87
C ILE A 29 -14.10 27.89 4.98
N GLU A 30 -15.24 28.23 5.56
CA GLU A 30 -16.47 28.42 4.80
C GLU A 30 -16.30 29.63 3.85
N ASP A 31 -16.22 29.35 2.55
CA ASP A 31 -16.30 30.37 1.53
C ASP A 31 -17.76 30.85 1.47
N SER A 32 -18.03 31.99 2.11
CA SER A 32 -19.37 32.57 2.27
C SER A 32 -20.09 32.85 0.96
N ASN A 33 -19.40 32.83 -0.18
CA ASN A 33 -19.94 33.10 -1.52
C ASN A 33 -20.41 31.85 -2.29
N LYS A 34 -20.14 30.63 -1.78
CA LYS A 34 -20.57 29.39 -2.44
C LYS A 34 -21.54 28.62 -1.57
N ARG A 35 -22.82 28.60 -1.93
CA ARG A 35 -23.82 27.70 -1.34
C ARG A 35 -23.48 26.25 -1.74
N HIS A 36 -22.72 25.55 -0.90
CA HIS A 36 -22.52 24.11 -1.04
C HIS A 36 -23.81 23.38 -0.68
N ARG A 37 -24.32 22.60 -1.63
CA ARG A 37 -25.49 21.75 -1.43
C ARG A 37 -25.09 20.53 -0.60
N ASN A 38 -25.18 20.63 0.73
CA ASN A 38 -24.80 19.58 1.70
C ASN A 38 -25.81 18.41 1.77
N ARG A 39 -26.31 17.94 0.62
CA ARG A 39 -27.14 16.74 0.62
C ARG A 39 -26.28 15.51 0.74
N LYS A 40 -26.40 14.77 1.85
CA LYS A 40 -25.74 13.48 2.05
C LYS A 40 -26.03 12.55 0.86
N GLY A 41 -25.00 11.88 0.34
CA GLY A 41 -25.16 10.86 -0.68
C GLY A 41 -26.04 9.71 -0.19
N ARG A 42 -26.72 9.02 -1.11
CA ARG A 42 -27.55 7.85 -0.77
C ARG A 42 -26.72 6.72 -0.16
N MET A 43 -25.49 6.51 -0.62
CA MET A 43 -24.49 5.57 -0.08
C MET A 43 -23.46 6.39 0.71
N SER A 44 -23.06 5.97 1.89
CA SER A 44 -22.05 6.64 2.71
C SER A 44 -20.62 6.42 2.16
N ASP A 45 -19.67 7.25 2.60
CA ASP A 45 -18.25 7.07 2.23
C ASP A 45 -17.69 5.80 2.87
N SER A 46 -18.12 5.46 4.11
CA SER A 46 -17.78 4.20 4.77
C SER A 46 -18.25 2.96 3.98
N GLU A 47 -19.48 2.98 3.44
CA GLU A 47 -19.96 1.90 2.56
C GLU A 47 -19.13 1.77 1.29
N ILE A 48 -18.75 2.89 0.66
CA ILE A 48 -17.91 2.89 -0.55
C ILE A 48 -16.51 2.34 -0.25
N MET A 49 -15.87 2.79 0.83
CA MET A 49 -14.56 2.29 1.28
C MET A 49 -14.62 0.79 1.58
N THR A 50 -15.66 0.34 2.27
CA THR A 50 -15.88 -1.09 2.57
C THR A 50 -16.00 -1.92 1.29
N ILE A 51 -16.81 -1.47 0.32
CA ILE A 51 -16.98 -2.16 -0.97
C ILE A 51 -15.66 -2.23 -1.75
N LEU A 52 -14.86 -1.15 -1.74
CA LEU A 52 -13.57 -1.13 -2.42
C LEU A 52 -12.58 -2.12 -1.78
N VAL A 53 -12.49 -2.17 -0.47
CA VAL A 53 -11.63 -3.14 0.23
C VAL A 53 -12.13 -4.57 0.04
N LEU A 54 -13.45 -4.79 0.10
CA LEU A 54 -14.08 -6.08 -0.15
C LEU A 54 -13.79 -6.59 -1.58
N PHE A 55 -13.75 -5.70 -2.58
CA PHE A 55 -13.36 -6.05 -3.95
C PHE A 55 -11.98 -6.72 -3.98
N HIS A 56 -10.99 -6.19 -3.28
CA HIS A 56 -9.62 -6.69 -3.26
C HIS A 56 -9.45 -8.02 -2.51
N THR A 57 -10.42 -8.40 -1.68
CA THR A 57 -10.43 -9.69 -0.96
C THR A 57 -11.33 -10.73 -1.59
N SER A 58 -12.12 -10.35 -2.61
CA SER A 58 -13.18 -11.20 -3.19
C SER A 58 -12.76 -12.01 -4.42
N HIS A 59 -11.51 -11.87 -4.89
CA HIS A 59 -10.96 -12.52 -6.10
C HIS A 59 -11.67 -12.19 -7.42
N PHE A 60 -12.56 -11.20 -7.46
CA PHE A 60 -13.11 -10.69 -8.73
C PHE A 60 -12.06 -9.90 -9.49
N ARG A 61 -11.96 -10.12 -10.81
CA ARG A 61 -10.95 -9.45 -11.64
C ARG A 61 -11.33 -8.03 -12.05
N ASP A 62 -12.60 -7.69 -12.08
CA ASP A 62 -13.05 -6.34 -12.44
C ASP A 62 -14.12 -5.82 -11.48
N LEU A 63 -14.00 -4.55 -11.14
CA LEU A 63 -14.87 -3.86 -10.20
C LEU A 63 -16.32 -3.80 -10.68
N LYS A 64 -16.56 -3.72 -12.00
CA LYS A 64 -17.91 -3.62 -12.55
C LYS A 64 -18.69 -4.92 -12.33
N THR A 65 -18.09 -6.06 -12.66
CA THR A 65 -18.70 -7.38 -12.43
C THR A 65 -18.91 -7.63 -10.95
N PHE A 66 -17.94 -7.29 -10.11
CA PHE A 66 -18.08 -7.39 -8.66
C PHE A 66 -19.25 -6.53 -8.14
N TYR A 67 -19.29 -5.25 -8.51
CA TYR A 67 -20.32 -4.33 -8.02
C TYR A 67 -21.71 -4.71 -8.50
N LEU A 68 -21.90 -4.90 -9.82
CA LEU A 68 -23.21 -5.21 -10.39
C LEU A 68 -23.65 -6.64 -10.10
N GLY A 69 -22.75 -7.62 -10.24
CA GLY A 69 -23.07 -9.04 -10.05
C GLY A 69 -23.17 -9.46 -8.59
N TYR A 70 -22.27 -8.98 -7.74
CA TYR A 70 -22.21 -9.44 -6.35
C TYR A 70 -22.87 -8.44 -5.38
N ILE A 71 -22.41 -7.18 -5.34
CA ILE A 71 -22.95 -6.19 -4.39
C ILE A 71 -24.43 -5.89 -4.67
N CYS A 72 -24.78 -5.57 -5.93
CA CYS A 72 -26.16 -5.22 -6.27
C CYS A 72 -27.15 -6.36 -6.21
N ASN A 73 -26.73 -7.61 -6.37
CA ASN A 73 -27.63 -8.76 -6.42
C ASN A 73 -27.65 -9.58 -5.12
N HIS A 74 -26.48 -9.77 -4.48
CA HIS A 74 -26.37 -10.70 -3.35
C HIS A 74 -26.19 -10.00 -2.00
N MET A 75 -25.72 -8.74 -1.96
CA MET A 75 -25.44 -8.03 -0.72
C MET A 75 -26.39 -6.85 -0.48
N ARG A 76 -27.66 -6.98 -0.92
CA ARG A 76 -28.68 -5.93 -0.73
C ARG A 76 -29.12 -5.75 0.73
N LYS A 77 -28.94 -6.76 1.56
CA LYS A 77 -29.25 -6.68 2.99
C LYS A 77 -28.22 -5.82 3.71
N GLU A 78 -26.95 -6.00 3.36
CA GLU A 78 -25.81 -5.30 3.92
C GLU A 78 -25.67 -3.87 3.32
N PHE A 79 -25.97 -3.73 2.02
CA PHE A 79 -25.92 -2.45 1.30
C PHE A 79 -27.30 -2.10 0.67
N PRO A 80 -28.28 -1.67 1.48
CA PRO A 80 -29.64 -1.42 0.99
C PRO A 80 -29.73 -0.25 0.01
N ASN A 81 -28.81 0.71 0.13
CA ASN A 81 -28.82 1.97 -0.62
C ASN A 81 -27.87 2.01 -1.80
N VAL A 82 -27.67 0.88 -2.51
CA VAL A 82 -26.78 0.87 -3.67
C VAL A 82 -27.19 1.90 -4.74
N ILE A 83 -26.17 2.47 -5.36
CA ILE A 83 -26.29 3.48 -6.43
C ILE A 83 -25.90 2.87 -7.78
N SER A 84 -26.12 3.59 -8.88
CA SER A 84 -25.66 3.10 -10.19
C SER A 84 -24.14 2.98 -10.24
N TYR A 85 -23.62 2.04 -11.05
CA TYR A 85 -22.18 1.83 -11.19
C TYR A 85 -21.40 3.09 -11.57
N ASN A 86 -21.92 3.91 -12.49
CA ASN A 86 -21.25 5.15 -12.87
C ASN A 86 -21.15 6.11 -11.68
N ARG A 87 -22.22 6.24 -10.90
CA ARG A 87 -22.21 7.04 -9.67
C ARG A 87 -21.25 6.48 -8.60
N PHE A 88 -21.17 5.16 -8.49
CA PHE A 88 -20.21 4.51 -7.59
C PHE A 88 -18.77 4.86 -7.97
N VAL A 89 -18.42 4.79 -9.29
CA VAL A 89 -17.07 5.14 -9.78
C VAL A 89 -16.76 6.64 -9.59
N GLU A 90 -17.74 7.54 -9.75
CA GLU A 90 -17.58 8.97 -9.44
C GLU A 90 -17.29 9.17 -7.93
N ARG A 91 -18.04 8.48 -7.07
CA ARG A 91 -17.85 8.55 -5.61
C ARG A 91 -16.53 7.93 -5.15
N GLN A 92 -16.01 6.92 -5.84
CA GLN A 92 -14.70 6.35 -5.59
C GLN A 92 -13.59 7.42 -5.63
N THR A 93 -13.68 8.37 -6.54
CA THR A 93 -12.72 9.50 -6.60
C THR A 93 -12.75 10.33 -5.32
N ASN A 94 -13.93 10.56 -4.75
CA ASN A 94 -14.09 11.40 -3.56
C ASN A 94 -13.52 10.74 -2.28
N VAL A 95 -13.62 9.41 -2.17
CA VAL A 95 -13.12 8.68 -1.00
C VAL A 95 -11.61 8.35 -1.06
N ALA A 96 -10.92 8.73 -2.14
CA ALA A 96 -9.48 8.47 -2.28
C ALA A 96 -8.66 9.11 -1.14
N MET A 97 -9.02 10.33 -0.71
CA MET A 97 -8.36 11.01 0.41
C MET A 97 -8.67 10.32 1.74
N ASN A 98 -9.91 9.90 1.96
CA ASN A 98 -10.31 9.18 3.17
C ASN A 98 -9.54 7.85 3.28
N LEU A 99 -9.40 7.11 2.17
CA LEU A 99 -8.58 5.88 2.10
C LEU A 99 -7.11 6.16 2.42
N LEU A 100 -6.53 7.24 1.87
CA LEU A 100 -5.15 7.63 2.14
C LEU A 100 -4.93 7.91 3.63
N LEU A 101 -5.77 8.75 4.23
CA LEU A 101 -5.66 9.12 5.64
C LEU A 101 -5.91 7.92 6.55
N PHE A 102 -6.93 7.10 6.24
CA PHE A 102 -7.18 5.86 6.98
C PHE A 102 -5.96 4.93 6.93
N PHE A 103 -5.38 4.73 5.75
CA PHE A 103 -4.20 3.87 5.61
C PHE A 103 -3.03 4.37 6.44
N GLN A 104 -2.74 5.68 6.39
CA GLN A 104 -1.62 6.28 7.13
C GLN A 104 -1.79 6.29 8.65
N THR A 105 -3.04 6.41 9.14
CA THR A 105 -3.31 6.58 10.56
C THR A 105 -3.76 5.30 11.26
N CYS A 106 -4.51 4.44 10.57
CA CYS A 106 -5.17 3.29 11.19
C CYS A 106 -4.66 1.93 10.68
N ALA A 107 -4.27 1.83 9.41
CA ALA A 107 -4.02 0.53 8.79
C ALA A 107 -2.54 0.19 8.58
N LEU A 108 -1.60 1.13 8.71
CA LEU A 108 -0.17 0.81 8.66
C LEU A 108 0.26 0.02 9.90
N GLY A 109 1.12 -0.97 9.68
CA GLY A 109 1.80 -1.67 10.75
C GLY A 109 2.80 -0.78 11.50
N LYS A 110 3.36 -1.30 12.60
CA LYS A 110 4.39 -0.60 13.39
C LYS A 110 5.77 -1.18 13.10
N CYS A 111 6.79 -0.34 13.07
CA CYS A 111 8.18 -0.79 13.00
C CYS A 111 8.54 -1.59 14.25
N SER A 112 9.16 -2.77 14.07
CA SER A 112 9.58 -3.66 15.13
C SER A 112 11.11 -3.64 15.37
N GLY A 113 11.83 -2.74 14.68
CA GLY A 113 13.29 -2.73 14.62
C GLY A 113 13.89 -3.66 13.56
N ILE A 114 13.05 -4.43 12.87
CA ILE A 114 13.41 -5.24 11.70
C ILE A 114 12.47 -4.87 10.57
N SER A 115 13.02 -4.29 9.52
CA SER A 115 12.27 -3.84 8.36
C SER A 115 12.89 -4.36 7.08
N ILE A 116 12.09 -4.57 6.06
CA ILE A 116 12.53 -4.99 4.73
C ILE A 116 11.96 -4.01 3.71
N ILE A 117 12.81 -3.51 2.81
CA ILE A 117 12.41 -2.63 1.72
C ILE A 117 12.59 -3.30 0.37
N ASP A 118 11.65 -3.05 -0.52
CA ASP A 118 11.75 -3.41 -1.94
C ASP A 118 10.89 -2.46 -2.79
N SER A 119 11.16 -2.41 -4.10
CA SER A 119 10.36 -1.71 -5.07
C SER A 119 9.75 -2.66 -6.09
N THR A 120 8.48 -2.43 -6.44
CA THR A 120 7.79 -3.24 -7.44
C THR A 120 7.14 -2.36 -8.51
N PRO A 121 7.27 -2.69 -9.82
CA PRO A 121 6.65 -1.92 -10.88
C PRO A 121 5.13 -2.14 -10.90
N LEU A 122 4.37 -1.05 -11.06
CA LEU A 122 2.95 -1.04 -11.38
C LEU A 122 2.75 -0.50 -12.79
N ARG A 123 2.31 -1.35 -13.69
CA ARG A 123 2.18 -1.01 -15.11
C ARG A 123 0.88 -0.28 -15.39
N SER A 124 0.97 0.93 -15.95
CA SER A 124 -0.21 1.70 -16.39
C SER A 124 -0.76 1.19 -17.72
N CYS A 125 0.12 0.75 -18.62
CA CYS A 125 -0.26 0.15 -19.90
C CYS A 125 0.91 -0.70 -20.45
N HIS A 126 0.64 -1.42 -21.53
CA HIS A 126 1.72 -2.11 -22.25
C HIS A 126 2.71 -1.08 -22.83
N ILE A 127 4.02 -1.33 -22.75
CA ILE A 127 5.10 -0.40 -23.12
C ILE A 127 4.93 0.20 -24.53
N LYS A 128 4.46 -0.57 -25.51
CA LYS A 128 4.22 -0.10 -26.88
C LYS A 128 3.14 0.99 -26.97
N ARG A 129 2.36 1.20 -25.91
CA ARG A 129 1.27 2.19 -25.84
C ARG A 129 1.64 3.42 -25.02
N GLU A 130 2.89 3.56 -24.57
CA GLU A 130 3.32 4.69 -23.72
C GLU A 130 2.94 6.05 -24.31
N HIS A 131 3.19 6.26 -25.61
CA HIS A 131 2.89 7.53 -26.29
C HIS A 131 1.38 7.79 -26.52
N SER A 132 0.57 6.74 -26.64
CA SER A 132 -0.87 6.85 -26.85
C SER A 132 -1.68 6.87 -25.55
N HIS A 133 -1.05 6.56 -24.41
CA HIS A 133 -1.73 6.50 -23.12
C HIS A 133 -1.88 7.89 -22.50
N LYS A 134 -3.13 8.42 -22.55
CA LYS A 134 -3.42 9.79 -22.09
C LYS A 134 -3.69 9.88 -20.59
N THR A 135 -4.28 8.85 -19.98
CA THR A 135 -4.81 8.89 -18.60
C THR A 135 -3.75 9.19 -17.55
N MET A 136 -2.55 8.58 -17.66
CA MET A 136 -1.47 8.74 -16.68
C MET A 136 -0.32 9.61 -17.20
N ARG A 137 -0.55 10.37 -18.29
CA ARG A 137 0.46 11.28 -18.85
C ARG A 137 0.82 12.35 -17.81
N GLY A 138 2.14 12.56 -17.60
CA GLY A 138 2.66 13.51 -16.62
C GLY A 138 2.76 12.95 -15.18
N TRP A 139 2.27 11.72 -14.95
CA TRP A 139 2.37 11.01 -13.67
C TRP A 139 3.20 9.74 -13.79
N ALA A 140 2.91 8.95 -14.83
CA ALA A 140 3.64 7.70 -15.12
C ALA A 140 4.82 7.98 -16.04
N GLU A 141 5.91 7.25 -15.83
CA GLU A 141 7.14 7.34 -16.62
C GLU A 141 7.65 5.95 -17.01
N LYS A 142 8.53 5.94 -18.03
CA LYS A 142 9.19 4.72 -18.48
C LYS A 142 10.30 4.33 -17.53
N GLY A 143 10.19 3.15 -16.95
CA GLY A 143 11.18 2.57 -16.05
C GLY A 143 11.74 1.25 -16.57
N LYS A 144 12.81 0.78 -15.95
CA LYS A 144 13.43 -0.52 -16.21
C LYS A 144 13.40 -1.37 -14.95
N CYS A 145 12.99 -2.62 -15.09
CA CYS A 145 13.07 -3.63 -14.06
C CYS A 145 13.75 -4.89 -14.58
N THR A 146 13.92 -5.93 -13.77
CA THR A 146 14.52 -7.21 -14.17
C THR A 146 13.80 -7.88 -15.34
N MET A 147 12.48 -7.65 -15.47
CA MET A 147 11.66 -8.17 -16.56
C MET A 147 11.66 -7.28 -17.82
N GLY A 148 12.47 -6.24 -17.88
CA GLY A 148 12.57 -5.32 -19.01
C GLY A 148 11.98 -3.94 -18.76
N TRP A 149 11.65 -3.24 -19.85
CA TRP A 149 11.07 -1.90 -19.78
C TRP A 149 9.57 -1.93 -19.49
N PHE A 150 9.09 -0.98 -18.71
CA PHE A 150 7.66 -0.77 -18.44
C PHE A 150 7.33 0.72 -18.46
N TYR A 151 6.05 1.05 -18.63
CA TYR A 151 5.51 2.39 -18.47
C TYR A 151 4.51 2.39 -17.32
N GLY A 152 4.76 3.20 -16.30
CA GLY A 152 3.94 3.22 -15.09
C GLY A 152 4.62 3.85 -13.90
N PHE A 153 4.42 3.22 -12.76
CA PHE A 153 4.91 3.66 -11.45
C PHE A 153 5.79 2.59 -10.82
N LYS A 154 6.57 2.99 -9.82
CA LYS A 154 7.19 2.09 -8.84
C LYS A 154 6.49 2.26 -7.50
N LEU A 155 6.07 1.16 -6.93
CA LEU A 155 5.60 1.10 -5.55
C LEU A 155 6.75 0.64 -4.67
N HIS A 156 7.25 1.55 -3.85
CA HIS A 156 8.25 1.26 -2.82
C HIS A 156 7.52 0.86 -1.55
N LEU A 157 7.85 -0.30 -1.01
CA LEU A 157 7.23 -0.85 0.18
C LEU A 157 8.28 -1.12 1.25
N VAL A 158 7.96 -0.77 2.49
CA VAL A 158 8.68 -1.23 3.68
C VAL A 158 7.72 -2.07 4.50
N ILE A 159 8.14 -3.30 4.80
CA ILE A 159 7.37 -4.21 5.66
C ILE A 159 8.16 -4.50 6.94
N ASN A 160 7.45 -4.86 8.01
CA ASN A 160 8.06 -5.36 9.23
C ASN A 160 8.28 -6.90 9.18
N ASP A 161 8.79 -7.48 10.25
CA ASP A 161 9.03 -8.93 10.42
C ASP A 161 7.74 -9.78 10.34
N ARG A 162 6.55 -9.16 10.57
CA ARG A 162 5.24 -9.80 10.48
C ARG A 162 4.60 -9.66 9.10
N GLY A 163 5.30 -9.03 8.14
CA GLY A 163 4.80 -8.80 6.78
C GLY A 163 3.78 -7.68 6.64
N GLU A 164 3.57 -6.87 7.67
CA GLU A 164 2.68 -5.70 7.60
C GLU A 164 3.39 -4.55 6.87
N ILE A 165 2.68 -3.85 5.99
CA ILE A 165 3.19 -2.62 5.37
C ILE A 165 3.27 -1.55 6.46
N ILE A 166 4.48 -1.03 6.70
CA ILE A 166 4.75 0.02 7.69
C ILE A 166 5.03 1.37 7.04
N GLN A 167 5.51 1.35 5.78
CA GLN A 167 5.72 2.56 4.98
C GLN A 167 5.62 2.24 3.49
N TRP A 168 5.20 3.20 2.71
CA TRP A 168 5.06 3.08 1.26
C TRP A 168 5.21 4.41 0.55
N LEU A 169 5.64 4.37 -0.72
CA LEU A 169 5.70 5.52 -1.60
C LEU A 169 5.47 5.08 -3.04
N LEU A 170 4.67 5.85 -3.78
CA LEU A 170 4.45 5.66 -5.20
C LEU A 170 5.24 6.72 -5.98
N THR A 171 6.13 6.30 -6.85
CA THR A 171 6.94 7.19 -7.69
C THR A 171 6.72 6.89 -9.17
N PRO A 172 7.02 7.83 -10.09
CA PRO A 172 7.16 7.52 -11.51
C PRO A 172 8.16 6.39 -11.75
N GLY A 173 7.97 5.61 -12.82
CA GLY A 173 8.76 4.40 -13.09
C GLY A 173 10.26 4.60 -13.28
N ASN A 174 10.71 5.82 -13.61
CA ASN A 174 12.11 6.18 -13.83
C ASN A 174 12.90 6.53 -12.55
N VAL A 175 12.21 6.69 -11.42
CA VAL A 175 12.85 7.08 -10.15
C VAL A 175 13.73 5.92 -9.62
N ASP A 176 14.91 6.26 -9.08
CA ASP A 176 15.83 5.28 -8.48
C ASP A 176 15.22 4.69 -7.19
N ASP A 177 15.48 3.39 -6.95
CA ASP A 177 14.91 2.68 -5.80
C ASP A 177 15.40 3.21 -4.45
N ARG A 178 16.55 3.90 -4.43
CA ARG A 178 17.14 4.52 -3.23
C ARG A 178 16.53 5.88 -2.89
N GLU A 179 15.87 6.52 -3.85
CA GLU A 179 15.39 7.90 -3.67
C GLU A 179 14.45 8.09 -2.48
N PRO A 180 13.47 7.18 -2.23
CA PRO A 180 12.62 7.29 -1.05
C PRO A 180 13.36 7.30 0.28
N LEU A 181 14.50 6.58 0.38
CA LEU A 181 15.27 6.49 1.62
C LEU A 181 16.04 7.79 1.96
N LYS A 182 16.16 8.74 1.02
CA LYS A 182 16.73 10.07 1.26
C LYS A 182 15.69 11.04 1.84
N ASP A 183 14.40 10.71 1.73
CA ASP A 183 13.31 11.52 2.27
C ASP A 183 13.13 11.23 3.76
N LYS A 184 13.38 12.25 4.60
CA LYS A 184 13.23 12.15 6.05
C LYS A 184 11.80 11.83 6.49
N GLU A 185 10.79 12.30 5.77
CA GLU A 185 9.39 11.96 6.09
C GLU A 185 9.09 10.48 5.79
N PHE A 186 9.73 9.91 4.76
CA PHE A 186 9.60 8.49 4.47
C PHE A 186 10.28 7.62 5.55
N THR A 187 11.45 8.03 6.04
CA THR A 187 12.25 7.25 7.01
C THR A 187 11.85 7.47 8.47
N LYS A 188 11.12 8.54 8.79
CA LYS A 188 10.77 9.00 10.14
C LYS A 188 10.23 7.95 11.10
N LYS A 189 9.48 6.97 10.59
CA LYS A 189 8.87 5.89 11.39
C LYS A 189 9.73 4.63 11.45
N LEU A 190 10.88 4.63 10.79
CA LEU A 190 11.78 3.47 10.71
C LEU A 190 12.90 3.60 11.73
N PHE A 191 13.30 2.49 12.33
CA PHE A 191 14.45 2.38 13.20
C PHE A 191 15.01 0.95 13.20
N GLY A 192 16.24 0.79 13.67
CA GLY A 192 16.88 -0.51 13.76
C GLY A 192 17.41 -1.00 12.41
N LYS A 193 17.18 -2.27 12.06
CA LYS A 193 17.76 -2.89 10.86
C LYS A 193 16.81 -2.83 9.66
N LEU A 194 17.30 -2.28 8.55
CA LEU A 194 16.59 -2.21 7.27
C LEU A 194 17.29 -3.15 6.26
N PHE A 195 16.65 -4.24 5.90
CA PHE A 195 17.15 -5.20 4.92
C PHE A 195 16.72 -4.82 3.51
N ALA A 196 17.69 -4.71 2.59
CA ALA A 196 17.43 -4.29 1.23
C ALA A 196 18.19 -5.14 0.20
N ASP A 197 17.82 -5.00 -1.08
CA ASP A 197 18.53 -5.62 -2.18
C ASP A 197 19.85 -4.90 -2.51
N ARG A 198 20.66 -5.51 -3.36
CA ARG A 198 21.94 -4.94 -3.85
C ARG A 198 21.75 -3.62 -4.59
N GLY A 199 20.56 -3.35 -5.13
CA GLY A 199 20.22 -2.09 -5.77
C GLY A 199 20.32 -0.88 -4.83
N TYR A 200 20.14 -1.10 -3.53
CA TYR A 200 20.20 -0.05 -2.50
C TYR A 200 21.61 0.27 -2.00
N ILE A 201 22.66 -0.38 -2.50
CA ILE A 201 24.04 -0.13 -2.06
C ILE A 201 24.46 1.28 -2.48
N SER A 202 24.72 2.13 -1.48
CA SER A 202 25.31 3.47 -1.61
C SER A 202 25.97 3.83 -0.29
N GLN A 203 27.22 4.31 -0.34
CA GLN A 203 27.97 4.69 0.85
C GLN A 203 27.32 5.90 1.54
N SER A 204 26.98 6.94 0.76
CA SER A 204 26.31 8.13 1.30
C SER A 204 24.98 7.80 1.95
N LEU A 205 24.16 6.97 1.31
CA LEU A 205 22.88 6.55 1.87
C LEU A 205 23.04 5.75 3.18
N PHE A 206 24.06 4.88 3.25
CA PHE A 206 24.37 4.14 4.47
C PHE A 206 24.70 5.09 5.62
N GLU A 207 25.56 6.10 5.38
CA GLU A 207 25.96 7.09 6.37
C GLU A 207 24.80 7.97 6.83
N GLU A 208 23.95 8.43 5.89
CA GLU A 208 22.76 9.21 6.19
C GLU A 208 21.76 8.43 7.05
N LEU A 209 21.45 7.19 6.70
CA LEU A 209 20.52 6.34 7.45
C LEU A 209 21.06 5.96 8.82
N PHE A 210 22.39 5.77 8.93
CA PHE A 210 23.02 5.42 10.21
C PHE A 210 22.89 6.55 11.25
N VAL A 211 22.93 7.81 10.82
CA VAL A 211 22.67 8.97 11.68
C VAL A 211 21.25 9.00 12.22
N ASP A 212 20.30 8.45 11.46
CA ASP A 212 18.88 8.35 11.83
C ASP A 212 18.55 7.02 12.58
N ASP A 213 19.55 6.32 13.11
CA ASP A 213 19.41 5.03 13.81
C ASP A 213 18.82 3.90 12.93
N ILE A 214 19.06 3.97 11.62
CA ILE A 214 18.64 2.97 10.64
C ILE A 214 19.88 2.28 10.07
N HIS A 215 20.06 0.99 10.41
CA HIS A 215 21.18 0.18 9.93
C HIS A 215 20.80 -0.53 8.64
N LEU A 216 21.24 0.01 7.50
CA LEU A 216 20.99 -0.59 6.18
C LEU A 216 21.83 -1.87 6.01
N VAL A 217 21.19 -3.02 5.81
CA VAL A 217 21.82 -4.34 5.64
C VAL A 217 21.54 -4.85 4.22
N THR A 218 22.59 -4.99 3.41
CA THR A 218 22.50 -5.48 2.02
C THR A 218 23.49 -6.60 1.77
N LYS A 219 23.28 -7.39 0.70
CA LYS A 219 24.29 -8.36 0.22
C LYS A 219 25.47 -7.60 -0.38
N VAL A 220 26.69 -7.90 0.07
CA VAL A 220 27.94 -7.37 -0.45
C VAL A 220 28.13 -7.81 -1.91
N ARG A 221 28.59 -6.91 -2.80
CA ARG A 221 28.99 -7.25 -4.17
C ARG A 221 30.31 -8.03 -4.16
N LYS A 222 30.56 -8.89 -5.17
CA LYS A 222 31.80 -9.68 -5.28
C LYS A 222 33.09 -8.87 -5.16
N ASN A 223 33.08 -7.61 -5.59
CA ASN A 223 34.24 -6.72 -5.60
C ASN A 223 34.31 -5.77 -4.39
N MET A 224 33.44 -5.95 -3.38
CA MET A 224 33.48 -5.14 -2.16
C MET A 224 34.22 -5.92 -1.06
N LYS A 225 34.98 -5.19 -0.20
CA LYS A 225 35.59 -5.78 0.99
C LYS A 225 34.49 -6.44 1.84
N ASN A 226 34.74 -7.68 2.26
CA ASN A 226 33.84 -8.38 3.18
C ASN A 226 33.71 -7.57 4.46
N SER A 227 32.51 -7.08 4.77
CA SER A 227 32.20 -6.60 6.10
C SER A 227 31.84 -7.79 6.99
N LEU A 228 32.27 -7.75 8.24
CA LEU A 228 31.89 -8.75 9.24
C LEU A 228 30.39 -8.61 9.54
N MET A 229 29.59 -9.48 8.91
CA MET A 229 28.15 -9.52 9.14
C MET A 229 27.84 -10.63 10.15
N SER A 230 27.03 -10.33 11.15
CA SER A 230 26.58 -11.32 12.14
C SER A 230 25.85 -12.49 11.46
N LEU A 231 25.89 -13.68 12.08
CA LEU A 231 25.15 -14.83 11.57
C LEU A 231 23.63 -14.54 11.51
N TYR A 232 23.13 -13.82 12.49
CA TYR A 232 21.74 -13.38 12.57
C TYR A 232 21.37 -12.51 11.34
N ASP A 233 22.18 -11.51 11.00
CA ASP A 233 21.92 -10.65 9.85
C ASP A 233 22.00 -11.42 8.53
N LYS A 234 22.89 -12.40 8.42
CA LYS A 234 22.96 -13.29 7.24
C LYS A 234 21.69 -14.11 7.07
N ILE A 235 21.11 -14.61 8.16
CA ILE A 235 19.86 -15.37 8.15
C ILE A 235 18.69 -14.45 7.72
N LEU A 236 18.57 -13.27 8.33
CA LEU A 236 17.51 -12.31 7.99
C LEU A 236 17.61 -11.83 6.54
N LEU A 237 18.83 -11.57 6.08
CA LEU A 237 19.07 -11.17 4.70
C LEU A 237 18.67 -12.25 3.67
N ARG A 238 18.76 -13.53 4.03
CA ARG A 238 18.21 -14.63 3.22
C ARG A 238 16.68 -14.65 3.26
N LYS A 239 16.09 -14.46 4.44
CA LYS A 239 14.64 -14.41 4.64
C LYS A 239 13.99 -13.13 4.04
N ARG A 240 14.78 -12.14 3.61
CA ARG A 240 14.29 -10.94 2.92
C ARG A 240 13.32 -11.24 1.77
N ALA A 241 13.47 -12.39 1.12
CA ALA A 241 12.57 -12.82 0.03
C ALA A 241 11.08 -12.81 0.41
N VAL A 242 10.73 -12.72 1.70
CA VAL A 242 9.33 -12.58 2.14
C VAL A 242 8.66 -11.34 1.52
N ILE A 243 9.39 -10.25 1.24
CA ILE A 243 8.81 -9.06 0.59
C ILE A 243 8.40 -9.35 -0.86
N GLU A 244 9.07 -10.28 -1.54
CA GLU A 244 8.69 -10.72 -2.88
C GLU A 244 7.32 -11.43 -2.84
N THR A 245 7.07 -12.23 -1.79
CA THR A 245 5.75 -12.86 -1.55
C THR A 245 4.69 -11.80 -1.23
N VAL A 246 5.02 -10.79 -0.41
CA VAL A 246 4.11 -9.66 -0.14
C VAL A 246 3.75 -8.91 -1.43
N ASN A 247 4.74 -8.62 -2.27
CA ASN A 247 4.54 -8.01 -3.58
C ASN A 247 3.66 -8.87 -4.50
N ASP A 248 3.83 -10.19 -4.47
CA ASP A 248 3.02 -11.14 -5.23
C ASP A 248 1.57 -11.17 -4.72
N GLU A 249 1.34 -11.24 -3.42
CA GLU A 249 0.00 -11.18 -2.82
C GLU A 249 -0.72 -9.86 -3.15
N LEU A 250 -0.04 -8.74 -3.06
CA LEU A 250 -0.60 -7.44 -3.44
C LEU A 250 -1.03 -7.42 -4.92
N LYS A 251 -0.22 -7.98 -5.82
CA LYS A 251 -0.51 -7.98 -7.26
C LYS A 251 -1.56 -9.02 -7.66
N ASN A 252 -1.48 -10.23 -7.13
CA ASN A 252 -2.25 -11.38 -7.61
C ASN A 252 -3.46 -11.69 -6.73
N ILE A 253 -3.39 -11.49 -5.41
CA ILE A 253 -4.53 -11.66 -4.51
C ILE A 253 -5.32 -10.36 -4.43
N CYS A 254 -4.66 -9.25 -4.01
CA CYS A 254 -5.30 -7.94 -3.93
C CYS A 254 -5.42 -7.23 -5.29
N GLN A 255 -4.87 -7.78 -6.36
CA GLN A 255 -5.04 -7.35 -7.76
C GLN A 255 -4.75 -5.86 -8.03
N ILE A 256 -3.79 -5.25 -7.32
CA ILE A 256 -3.48 -3.83 -7.47
C ILE A 256 -2.93 -3.47 -8.86
N ASP A 257 -2.38 -4.45 -9.60
CA ASP A 257 -1.76 -4.27 -10.93
C ASP A 257 -2.70 -4.62 -12.10
N HIS A 258 -3.88 -5.21 -11.85
CA HIS A 258 -4.73 -5.78 -12.90
C HIS A 258 -5.90 -4.92 -13.37
N THR A 259 -6.02 -3.69 -12.91
CA THR A 259 -7.17 -2.84 -13.19
C THR A 259 -6.86 -1.80 -14.26
N ARG A 260 -7.85 -1.50 -15.12
CA ARG A 260 -7.75 -0.48 -16.17
C ARG A 260 -8.43 0.80 -15.70
N HIS A 261 -7.64 1.68 -15.11
CA HIS A 261 -8.15 2.96 -14.62
C HIS A 261 -8.28 4.00 -15.73
N ARG A 262 -9.33 4.84 -15.64
CA ARG A 262 -9.59 5.97 -16.54
C ARG A 262 -9.26 7.31 -15.90
N SER A 263 -8.82 7.33 -14.65
CA SER A 263 -8.34 8.52 -13.92
C SER A 263 -7.27 8.15 -12.93
N VAL A 264 -6.39 9.11 -12.62
CA VAL A 264 -5.34 8.95 -11.59
C VAL A 264 -5.96 8.73 -10.21
N ASN A 265 -7.02 9.47 -9.87
CA ASN A 265 -7.68 9.35 -8.56
C ASN A 265 -8.29 7.97 -8.35
N ASN A 266 -8.92 7.38 -9.38
CA ASN A 266 -9.46 6.02 -9.28
C ASN A 266 -8.35 4.97 -9.20
N PHE A 267 -7.21 5.20 -9.84
CA PHE A 267 -6.02 4.36 -9.67
C PHE A 267 -5.50 4.45 -8.22
N ALA A 268 -5.37 5.66 -7.69
CA ALA A 268 -4.94 5.86 -6.30
C ALA A 268 -5.89 5.21 -5.30
N ALA A 269 -7.21 5.42 -5.44
CA ALA A 269 -8.21 4.80 -4.58
C ALA A 269 -8.16 3.27 -4.63
N ASN A 270 -7.99 2.68 -5.81
CA ASN A 270 -7.85 1.24 -5.98
C ASN A 270 -6.56 0.71 -5.33
N LEU A 271 -5.43 1.38 -5.55
CA LEU A 271 -4.14 0.99 -4.95
C LEU A 271 -4.23 1.03 -3.42
N LEU A 272 -4.76 2.12 -2.86
CA LEU A 272 -4.93 2.28 -1.42
C LEU A 272 -5.86 1.22 -0.84
N ALA A 273 -7.02 0.98 -1.47
CA ALA A 273 -7.95 -0.05 -1.03
C ALA A 273 -7.31 -1.46 -1.05
N GLY A 274 -6.49 -1.76 -2.06
CA GLY A 274 -5.75 -3.02 -2.15
C GLY A 274 -4.69 -3.17 -1.05
N MET A 275 -3.93 -2.12 -0.74
CA MET A 275 -2.95 -2.13 0.35
C MET A 275 -3.62 -2.22 1.72
N ILE A 276 -4.76 -1.54 1.91
CA ILE A 276 -5.57 -1.67 3.13
C ILE A 276 -6.09 -3.09 3.27
N ALA A 277 -6.67 -3.66 2.20
CA ALA A 277 -7.16 -5.03 2.17
C ALA A 277 -6.07 -6.01 2.60
N TYR A 278 -4.85 -5.86 2.06
CA TYR A 278 -3.68 -6.66 2.44
C TYR A 278 -3.36 -6.51 3.94
N ASN A 279 -3.26 -5.28 4.45
CA ASN A 279 -2.91 -5.06 5.86
C ASN A 279 -4.01 -5.53 6.84
N LEU A 280 -5.26 -5.62 6.41
CA LEU A 280 -6.36 -6.19 7.19
C LEU A 280 -6.47 -7.73 7.11
N MET A 281 -5.69 -8.39 6.23
CA MET A 281 -5.69 -9.87 6.16
C MET A 281 -5.17 -10.48 7.48
N PRO A 282 -5.82 -11.55 7.99
CA PRO A 282 -5.42 -12.18 9.26
C PRO A 282 -4.08 -12.91 9.16
N LYS A 283 -3.73 -13.43 7.97
CA LYS A 283 -2.46 -14.11 7.72
C LYS A 283 -1.66 -13.34 6.67
N LYS A 284 -0.40 -13.08 6.99
CA LYS A 284 0.57 -12.42 6.11
C LYS A 284 1.85 -13.24 6.04
N PRO A 285 2.57 -13.21 4.91
CA PRO A 285 3.94 -13.73 4.85
C PRO A 285 4.80 -13.06 5.90
N SER A 286 5.46 -13.84 6.76
CA SER A 286 6.26 -13.31 7.87
C SER A 286 7.61 -13.99 7.96
N LEU A 287 8.54 -13.35 8.67
CA LEU A 287 9.88 -13.93 8.88
C LEU A 287 9.87 -15.14 9.81
N ASN A 288 8.78 -15.37 10.54
CA ASN A 288 8.66 -16.44 11.57
C ASN A 288 9.88 -16.46 12.48
N ILE A 289 10.17 -15.33 13.12
CA ILE A 289 11.26 -15.18 14.07
C ILE A 289 10.70 -15.41 15.46
N GLU A 290 11.10 -16.50 16.10
CA GLU A 290 10.90 -16.72 17.53
C GLU A 290 12.11 -16.17 18.27
N ILE A 291 11.91 -15.21 19.15
CA ILE A 291 12.95 -14.77 20.09
C ILE A 291 12.95 -15.80 21.20
N ILE A 292 13.91 -16.74 21.15
CA ILE A 292 14.12 -17.69 22.26
C ILE A 292 14.74 -16.90 23.40
N ASP A 293 13.96 -16.70 24.45
CA ASP A 293 14.46 -16.11 25.67
C ASP A 293 15.58 -16.99 26.23
N LYS A 294 16.78 -16.41 26.45
CA LYS A 294 17.94 -17.14 26.94
C LYS A 294 17.69 -17.84 28.30
N SER A 295 16.73 -17.38 29.08
CA SER A 295 16.28 -18.01 30.32
C SER A 295 15.69 -19.41 30.11
N ARG A 296 15.19 -19.75 28.91
CA ARG A 296 14.63 -21.07 28.54
C ARG A 296 15.71 -22.06 28.04
N LEU A 297 16.94 -21.62 27.81
CA LEU A 297 18.04 -22.47 27.32
C LEU A 297 18.88 -23.05 28.47
N ILE A 298 18.59 -22.68 29.72
CA ILE A 298 19.35 -23.06 30.92
C ILE A 298 18.49 -23.93 31.87
N ALA A 299 17.35 -24.42 31.40
CA ALA A 299 16.51 -25.35 32.17
C ALA A 299 16.67 -26.78 31.67
#